data_ab3c5d4e3514b056e43bf7f24c65f098
#
_entry.id   ab3c5d4e3514b056e43bf7f24c65f098
#
_cell.length_a   1.000
_cell.length_b   1.000
_cell.length_c   1.000
_cell.angle_alpha   90.00
_cell.angle_beta   90.00
_cell.angle_gamma   90.00
#
_symmetry.space_group_name_H-M   'P 1'
#
loop_
_entity.id
_entity.type
_entity.pdbx_description
1 polymer ?
#
loop_
_entity_poly.entity_id
_entity_poly.type
_entity_poly.pdbx_seq_one_letter_code
_entity_poly.pdbx_strand_id
1 'polypeptide(L)' 'MNTFHLYNSAGDKVLVVRETFGGYVMIGLPKGQYSHIDGYYPGKEFNDFKARHHLMYAEELDSQISIFDM' A
#
# COMPACT_ATOMS: atom_id res chain seq x y z
N MET A 1 -15.12 -1.68 -8.10
CA MET A 1 -13.88 -1.06 -7.66
C MET A 1 -13.31 -1.81 -6.48
N ASN A 2 -12.00 -1.97 -6.47
CA ASN A 2 -11.34 -2.73 -5.41
C ASN A 2 -10.72 -1.79 -4.39
N THR A 3 -10.84 -2.17 -3.14
CA THR A 3 -10.18 -1.47 -2.05
C THR A 3 -9.22 -2.44 -1.39
N PHE A 4 -7.99 -2.01 -1.16
CA PHE A 4 -7.00 -2.84 -0.52
C PHE A 4 -6.10 -1.98 0.36
N HIS A 5 -5.20 -2.64 1.07
CA HIS A 5 -4.29 -1.94 1.98
C HIS A 5 -2.86 -2.16 1.54
N LEU A 6 -2.01 -1.19 1.85
CA LEU A 6 -0.57 -1.34 1.70
C LEU A 6 0.06 -1.50 3.08
N TYR A 7 1.13 -2.28 3.12
CA TYR A 7 1.83 -2.63 4.35
C TYR A 7 3.29 -2.22 4.23
N ASN A 8 3.88 -1.84 5.36
CA ASN A 8 5.31 -1.52 5.38
C ASN A 8 6.12 -2.81 5.55
N SER A 9 7.45 -2.66 5.60
CA SER A 9 8.34 -3.82 5.70
C SER A 9 8.20 -4.56 7.03
N ALA A 10 7.64 -3.91 8.03
CA ALA A 10 7.37 -4.55 9.32
C ALA A 10 6.05 -5.31 9.34
N GLY A 11 5.27 -5.21 8.28
CA GLY A 11 3.99 -5.88 8.18
C GLY A 11 2.82 -5.09 8.73
N ASP A 12 3.03 -3.82 9.04
CA ASP A 12 1.96 -2.96 9.55
C ASP A 12 1.18 -2.34 8.41
N LYS A 13 -0.13 -2.29 8.58
CA LYS A 13 -1.03 -1.63 7.64
C LYS A 13 -0.83 -0.13 7.74
N VAL A 14 -0.49 0.52 6.63
CA VAL A 14 -0.17 1.94 6.65
C VAL A 14 -1.04 2.80 5.75
N LEU A 15 -1.65 2.22 4.71
CA LEU A 15 -2.46 2.97 3.76
C LEU A 15 -3.66 2.16 3.31
N VAL A 16 -4.75 2.87 3.05
CA VAL A 16 -5.91 2.33 2.36
C VAL A 16 -5.84 2.82 0.93
N VAL A 17 -6.03 1.92 -0.03
CA VAL A 17 -5.98 2.27 -1.43
C VAL A 17 -7.26 1.84 -2.11
N ARG A 18 -7.86 2.75 -2.85
CA ARG A 18 -9.04 2.46 -3.66
C ARG A 18 -8.67 2.55 -5.13
N GLU A 19 -8.87 1.48 -5.85
CA GLU A 19 -8.64 1.48 -7.29
C GLU A 19 -9.74 2.29 -7.96
N THR A 20 -9.34 3.18 -8.86
CA THR A 20 -10.29 4.02 -9.57
C THR A 20 -9.86 4.12 -11.03
N PHE A 21 -10.70 4.72 -11.84
CA PHE A 21 -10.43 4.86 -13.26
C PHE A 21 -9.16 5.69 -13.47
N GLY A 22 -8.18 5.08 -14.08
CA GLY A 22 -6.94 5.76 -14.42
C GLY A 22 -5.90 5.85 -13.32
N GLY A 23 -6.19 5.32 -12.13
CA GLY A 23 -5.23 5.40 -11.05
C GLY A 23 -5.76 4.90 -9.73
N TYR A 24 -5.28 5.52 -8.66
CA TYR A 24 -5.61 5.07 -7.30
C TYR A 24 -5.83 6.27 -6.38
N VAL A 25 -6.72 6.09 -5.42
CA VAL A 25 -6.87 7.04 -4.32
C VAL A 25 -6.19 6.41 -3.10
N MET A 26 -5.23 7.12 -2.53
CA MET A 26 -4.53 6.65 -1.34
C MET A 26 -4.91 7.49 -0.13
N ILE A 27 -5.17 6.82 0.99
CA ILE A 27 -5.52 7.49 2.23
C ILE A 27 -4.70 6.86 3.34
N GLY A 28 -3.90 7.69 4.03
CA GLY A 28 -3.09 7.22 5.14
C GLY A 28 -3.95 6.96 6.36
N LEU A 29 -3.57 5.96 7.15
CA LEU A 29 -4.28 5.64 8.38
C LEU A 29 -4.04 6.76 9.42
N PRO A 30 -5.04 7.08 10.23
CA PRO A 30 -4.98 8.26 11.10
C PRO A 30 -3.80 8.33 12.05
N LYS A 31 -3.30 7.19 12.49
CA LYS A 31 -2.18 7.16 13.43
C LYS A 31 -0.89 6.65 12.82
N GLY A 32 -0.88 6.50 11.49
CA GLY A 32 0.29 5.98 10.80
C GLY A 32 1.21 7.08 10.32
N GLN A 33 2.40 6.69 9.87
CA GLN A 33 3.38 7.65 9.37
C GLN A 33 2.94 8.32 8.07
N TYR A 34 1.92 7.80 7.41
CA TYR A 34 1.40 8.35 6.17
C TYR A 34 0.03 9.02 6.36
N SER A 35 -0.29 9.43 7.58
CA SER A 35 -1.60 10.02 7.87
C SER A 35 -1.88 11.29 7.06
N HIS A 36 -0.84 11.93 6.54
CA HIS A 36 -0.98 13.13 5.71
C HIS A 36 -1.35 12.82 4.26
N ILE A 37 -1.26 11.55 3.86
CA ILE A 37 -1.57 11.16 2.49
C ILE A 37 -3.08 11.06 2.32
N ASP A 38 -3.60 11.79 1.33
CA ASP A 38 -5.03 11.78 1.04
C ASP A 38 -5.23 12.38 -0.35
N GLY A 39 -5.46 11.52 -1.34
CA GLY A 39 -5.72 12.02 -2.66
C GLY A 39 -5.51 11.00 -3.76
N TYR A 40 -5.73 11.48 -4.98
CA TYR A 40 -5.63 10.66 -6.18
C TYR A 40 -4.18 10.62 -6.68
N TYR A 41 -3.76 9.43 -7.07
CA TYR A 41 -2.43 9.22 -7.66
C TYR A 41 -2.58 8.40 -8.94
N PRO A 42 -2.07 8.92 -10.07
CA PRO A 42 -2.02 8.13 -11.30
C PRO A 42 -1.19 6.85 -11.08
N GLY A 43 -1.44 5.84 -11.89
CA GLY A 43 -0.77 4.56 -11.71
C GLY A 43 0.74 4.65 -11.61
N LYS A 44 1.35 5.52 -12.42
CA LYS A 44 2.80 5.70 -12.39
C LYS A 44 3.27 6.26 -11.05
N GLU A 45 2.60 7.28 -10.55
CA GLU A 45 2.96 7.88 -9.28
C GLU A 45 2.69 6.95 -8.11
N PHE A 46 1.62 6.19 -8.19
CA PHE A 46 1.32 5.18 -7.19
C PHE A 46 2.44 4.15 -7.10
N ASN A 47 2.89 3.65 -8.24
CA ASN A 47 3.96 2.66 -8.27
C ASN A 47 5.27 3.23 -7.75
N ASP A 48 5.59 4.48 -8.10
CA ASP A 48 6.78 5.16 -7.61
C ASP A 48 6.74 5.31 -6.10
N PHE A 49 5.59 5.72 -5.57
CA PHE A 49 5.41 5.90 -4.13
C PHE A 49 5.59 4.57 -3.42
N LYS A 50 4.97 3.53 -3.93
CA LYS A 50 5.06 2.20 -3.35
C LYS A 50 6.50 1.71 -3.32
N ALA A 51 7.22 1.88 -4.41
CA ALA A 51 8.61 1.43 -4.49
C ALA A 51 9.52 2.26 -3.59
N ARG A 52 9.32 3.57 -3.57
CA ARG A 52 10.17 4.47 -2.79
C ARG A 52 10.06 4.20 -1.30
N HIS A 53 8.88 3.84 -0.83
CA HIS A 53 8.64 3.62 0.59
C HIS A 53 8.64 2.14 0.97
N HIS A 54 8.99 1.26 0.04
CA HIS A 54 9.07 -0.18 0.26
C HIS A 54 7.75 -0.75 0.78
N LEU A 55 6.66 -0.32 0.18
CA LEU A 55 5.33 -0.78 0.58
C LEU A 55 4.97 -2.05 -0.17
N MET A 56 4.13 -2.87 0.46
CA MET A 56 3.78 -4.18 -0.07
C MET A 56 2.28 -4.41 -0.02
N TYR A 57 1.81 -5.24 -0.94
CA TYR A 57 0.46 -5.77 -0.88
C TYR A 57 0.41 -6.89 0.16
N ALA A 58 -0.79 -7.17 0.66
CA ALA A 58 -0.97 -8.27 1.61
C ALA A 58 -0.45 -9.60 1.05
N GLU A 59 -0.66 -9.80 -0.24
CA GLU A 59 -0.21 -11.02 -0.91
C GLU A 59 1.30 -11.18 -0.88
N GLU A 60 2.03 -10.09 -0.97
CA GLU A 60 3.49 -10.11 -0.91
C GLU A 60 3.96 -10.50 0.49
N LEU A 61 3.26 -10.02 1.52
CA LEU A 61 3.59 -10.40 2.89
C LEU A 61 3.37 -11.87 3.12
N ASP A 62 2.26 -12.40 2.64
CA ASP A 62 1.96 -13.83 2.78
C ASP A 62 3.01 -14.68 2.10
N SER A 63 3.48 -14.25 0.94
CA SER A 63 4.53 -14.97 0.22
C SER A 63 5.82 -15.01 1.03
N GLN A 64 6.18 -13.92 1.69
CA GLN A 64 7.38 -13.86 2.51
C GLN A 64 7.26 -14.79 3.71
N ILE A 65 6.09 -14.81 4.33
CA ILE A 65 5.85 -15.68 5.47
C ILE A 65 5.97 -17.14 5.05
N SER A 66 5.42 -17.48 3.91
CA SER A 66 5.48 -18.85 3.39
C SER A 66 6.93 -19.31 3.18
N ILE A 67 7.78 -18.41 2.73
CA ILE A 67 9.19 -18.73 2.52
C ILE A 67 9.87 -19.09 3.84
N PHE A 68 9.54 -18.36 4.89
CA PHE A 68 10.12 -18.63 6.20
C PHE A 68 9.61 -19.91 6.82
N ASP A 69 8.41 -20.29 6.51
CA ASP A 69 7.82 -21.51 7.06
C ASP A 69 8.41 -22.76 6.44
N MET A 70 9.10 -22.63 5.34
CA MET A 70 9.72 -23.74 4.68
C MET A 70 11.16 -23.89 5.13
#